data_ba4650bd28d6dc69bed16c0f51b0d994
#
_entry.id   ba4650bd28d6dc69bed16c0f51b0d994
#
_cell.length_a   1.000
_cell.length_b   1.000
_cell.length_c   1.000
_cell.angle_alpha   90.00
_cell.angle_beta   90.00
_cell.angle_gamma   90.00
#
_symmetry.space_group_name_H-M   'P 1'
#
loop_
_entity.id
_entity.type
_entity.pdbx_description
1 polymer ?
#
loop_
_entity_poly.entity_id
_entity_poly.type
_entity_poly.pdbx_seq_one_letter_code
_entity_poly.pdbx_strand_id
1 'polypeptide(L)'
;MPKPSLTFFCEMDGIALAALFQDGQVLTSLKKLGANLSLGMLDLSEKRAEVVKKLNRAGVPVTAWLLLSKERGYWTSLDTVQETAQQYGEFKQWQEKYKLAFAAIGLDIEPRIEIMSALSKNPGRETLSLLKRFIVSSDPLDFENEAHALIDHIRSDGYAVETYQFPLIVDERMARSHVLLKTLGLPSLNSDREVLMLYSSFFPVQADSLLWSYAKEAQAVGVGSTGGGVEIAGMPPLKTLRWIDLKRDLLLASKAVKHVYIFSLEGCVQNRYMDRLCNLNWQTEVLPPEKPAAGIWIIRRLFQGLMWAFSHPFDAILGILLVNTVWNFLRRITRA
;
A
#
# COMPACT_ATOMS: atom_id res chain seq x y z
N MET A 1 -10.07 18.00 14.98
CA MET A 1 -8.99 17.06 15.28
C MET A 1 -7.65 17.68 14.95
N PRO A 2 -6.52 17.23 15.50
CA PRO A 2 -5.22 17.73 15.08
C PRO A 2 -4.95 17.32 13.62
N LYS A 3 -4.17 18.13 12.92
CA LYS A 3 -3.67 17.81 11.59
C LYS A 3 -2.83 16.52 11.65
N PRO A 4 -3.04 15.52 10.77
CA PRO A 4 -2.20 14.33 10.71
C PRO A 4 -0.80 14.69 10.20
N SER A 5 0.18 13.84 10.49
CA SER A 5 1.46 13.87 9.77
C SER A 5 1.23 13.49 8.33
N LEU A 6 1.71 14.31 7.39
CA LEU A 6 1.56 14.08 5.97
C LEU A 6 2.87 13.55 5.38
N THR A 7 2.78 12.53 4.55
CA THR A 7 3.86 12.04 3.70
C THR A 7 3.38 12.02 2.26
N PHE A 8 4.16 12.55 1.34
CA PHE A 8 3.87 12.42 -0.09
C PHE A 8 4.69 11.29 -0.68
N PHE A 9 4.05 10.47 -1.50
CA PHE A 9 4.77 9.61 -2.43
C PHE A 9 5.25 10.44 -3.61
N CYS A 10 6.44 10.16 -4.13
CA CYS A 10 6.97 10.75 -5.36
C CYS A 10 7.66 9.67 -6.17
N GLU A 11 7.11 9.40 -7.35
CA GLU A 11 7.51 8.30 -8.24
C GLU A 11 7.98 8.87 -9.59
N MET A 12 9.12 9.55 -9.58
CA MET A 12 9.70 10.21 -10.75
C MET A 12 11.14 9.76 -10.96
N ASP A 13 11.59 9.69 -12.22
CA ASP A 13 13.01 9.53 -12.51
C ASP A 13 13.83 10.75 -12.06
N GLY A 14 15.16 10.60 -11.98
CA GLY A 14 16.03 11.64 -11.44
C GLY A 14 16.02 12.96 -12.23
N ILE A 15 15.70 12.94 -13.54
CA ILE A 15 15.62 14.14 -14.37
C ILE A 15 14.33 14.91 -14.07
N ALA A 16 13.20 14.22 -14.10
CA ALA A 16 11.90 14.79 -13.79
C ALA A 16 11.81 15.25 -12.33
N LEU A 17 12.40 14.50 -11.41
CA LEU A 17 12.51 14.87 -9.99
C LEU A 17 13.32 16.16 -9.81
N ALA A 18 14.49 16.31 -10.49
CA ALA A 18 15.28 17.51 -10.43
C ALA A 18 14.51 18.74 -10.96
N ALA A 19 13.76 18.57 -12.06
CA ALA A 19 12.90 19.61 -12.60
C ALA A 19 11.79 20.01 -11.63
N LEU A 20 11.13 19.04 -10.96
CA LEU A 20 10.08 19.28 -9.95
C LEU A 20 10.58 20.16 -8.80
N PHE A 21 11.83 20.00 -8.38
CA PHE A 21 12.42 20.76 -7.27
C PHE A 21 13.26 21.97 -7.71
N GLN A 22 13.22 22.36 -9.00
CA GLN A 22 14.10 23.40 -9.54
C GLN A 22 13.82 24.78 -8.94
N ASP A 23 12.57 25.22 -8.92
CA ASP A 23 12.16 26.58 -8.51
C ASP A 23 12.03 26.78 -6.99
N GLY A 24 12.12 25.70 -6.21
CA GLY A 24 12.01 25.72 -4.75
C GLY A 24 10.57 25.86 -4.20
N GLN A 25 9.55 26.05 -5.02
CA GLN A 25 8.15 26.20 -4.55
C GLN A 25 7.64 24.93 -3.88
N VAL A 26 7.94 23.76 -4.47
CA VAL A 26 7.58 22.46 -3.90
C VAL A 26 8.21 22.26 -2.53
N LEU A 27 9.50 22.59 -2.40
CA LEU A 27 10.23 22.50 -1.14
C LEU A 27 9.62 23.41 -0.07
N THR A 28 9.27 24.64 -0.45
CA THR A 28 8.60 25.61 0.44
C THR A 28 7.25 25.07 0.93
N SER A 29 6.47 24.48 0.02
CA SER A 29 5.16 23.89 0.36
C SER A 29 5.30 22.70 1.29
N LEU A 30 6.26 21.78 1.06
CA LEU A 30 6.56 20.65 1.94
C LEU A 30 6.93 21.13 3.35
N LYS A 31 7.79 22.16 3.46
CA LYS A 31 8.15 22.76 4.75
C LYS A 31 6.95 23.40 5.46
N LYS A 32 6.14 24.18 4.74
CA LYS A 32 4.91 24.79 5.29
C LYS A 32 3.94 23.76 5.80
N LEU A 33 3.84 22.62 5.12
CA LEU A 33 3.02 21.49 5.53
C LEU A 33 3.64 20.69 6.68
N GLY A 34 4.95 20.82 6.96
CA GLY A 34 5.67 19.90 7.84
C GLY A 34 5.59 18.46 7.33
N ALA A 35 5.64 18.30 6.01
CA ALA A 35 5.40 17.02 5.37
C ALA A 35 6.71 16.26 5.13
N ASN A 36 6.62 14.93 5.13
CA ASN A 36 7.69 14.00 4.74
C ASN A 36 7.55 13.65 3.24
N LEU A 37 8.61 13.05 2.69
CA LEU A 37 8.60 12.54 1.33
C LEU A 37 8.99 11.07 1.32
N SER A 38 8.14 10.20 0.78
CA SER A 38 8.48 8.84 0.39
C SER A 38 8.87 8.86 -1.08
N LEU A 39 10.18 8.78 -1.34
CA LEU A 39 10.77 8.98 -2.66
C LEU A 39 11.11 7.64 -3.30
N GLY A 40 10.46 7.32 -4.42
CA GLY A 40 10.72 6.12 -5.21
C GLY A 40 12.16 6.08 -5.74
N MET A 41 12.91 5.03 -5.42
CA MET A 41 14.31 4.85 -5.84
C MET A 41 14.36 4.16 -7.22
N LEU A 42 13.78 4.83 -8.24
CA LEU A 42 13.76 4.34 -9.62
C LEU A 42 15.14 4.32 -10.30
N ASP A 43 16.03 5.17 -9.84
CA ASP A 43 17.44 5.25 -10.25
C ASP A 43 18.29 5.74 -9.07
N LEU A 44 19.58 5.48 -9.11
CA LEU A 44 20.56 5.93 -8.13
C LEU A 44 21.49 6.98 -8.73
N SER A 45 20.91 7.93 -9.50
CA SER A 45 21.64 8.97 -10.21
C SER A 45 22.15 10.07 -9.28
N GLU A 46 23.14 10.84 -9.80
CA GLU A 46 23.64 12.04 -9.13
C GLU A 46 22.56 13.11 -8.98
N LYS A 47 21.70 13.28 -10.02
CA LYS A 47 20.59 14.25 -9.97
C LYS A 47 19.63 13.97 -8.83
N ARG A 48 19.29 12.69 -8.60
CA ARG A 48 18.49 12.27 -7.45
C ARG A 48 19.20 12.59 -6.13
N ALA A 49 20.51 12.30 -6.05
CA ALA A 49 21.30 12.62 -4.86
C ALA A 49 21.30 14.12 -4.54
N GLU A 50 21.39 14.99 -5.55
CA GLU A 50 21.31 16.44 -5.37
C GLU A 50 19.96 16.89 -4.80
N VAL A 51 18.84 16.31 -5.26
CA VAL A 51 17.51 16.60 -4.72
C VAL A 51 17.40 16.13 -3.27
N VAL A 52 17.87 14.91 -2.95
CA VAL A 52 17.86 14.41 -1.57
C VAL A 52 18.72 15.30 -0.66
N LYS A 53 19.91 15.75 -1.11
CA LYS A 53 20.72 16.73 -0.35
C LYS A 53 19.97 18.05 -0.11
N LYS A 54 19.20 18.52 -1.11
CA LYS A 54 18.39 19.75 -0.98
C LYS A 54 17.29 19.55 0.08
N LEU A 55 16.62 18.40 0.07
CA LEU A 55 15.60 18.00 1.07
C LEU A 55 16.22 17.90 2.46
N ASN A 56 17.34 17.19 2.60
CA ASN A 56 18.03 17.01 3.88
C ASN A 56 18.44 18.36 4.49
N ARG A 57 19.03 19.28 3.69
CA ARG A 57 19.39 20.64 4.13
C ARG A 57 18.19 21.46 4.57
N ALA A 58 17.04 21.21 3.96
CA ALA A 58 15.78 21.88 4.30
C ALA A 58 15.06 21.28 5.49
N GLY A 59 15.56 20.18 6.06
CA GLY A 59 14.95 19.47 7.18
C GLY A 59 13.68 18.71 6.80
N VAL A 60 13.51 18.34 5.53
CA VAL A 60 12.40 17.49 5.06
C VAL A 60 12.82 16.03 5.20
N PRO A 61 12.17 15.23 6.06
CA PRO A 61 12.47 13.81 6.19
C PRO A 61 12.15 13.06 4.91
N VAL A 62 13.06 12.17 4.48
CA VAL A 62 12.90 11.37 3.27
C VAL A 62 12.93 9.90 3.62
N THR A 63 11.90 9.15 3.21
CA THR A 63 11.90 7.68 3.18
C THR A 63 12.38 7.23 1.81
N ALA A 64 13.36 6.33 1.76
CA ALA A 64 13.78 5.69 0.51
C ALA A 64 12.78 4.57 0.18
N TRP A 65 11.89 4.83 -0.76
CA TRP A 65 10.93 3.85 -1.25
C TRP A 65 11.60 3.01 -2.35
N LEU A 66 11.96 1.76 -1.99
CA LEU A 66 12.66 0.86 -2.90
C LEU A 66 11.69 0.36 -3.98
N LEU A 67 12.01 0.65 -5.23
CA LEU A 67 11.30 0.18 -6.41
C LEU A 67 12.30 -0.48 -7.35
N LEU A 68 11.98 -1.68 -7.81
CA LEU A 68 12.79 -2.40 -8.79
C LEU A 68 12.58 -1.80 -10.20
N SER A 69 13.43 -2.16 -11.16
CA SER A 69 13.10 -1.94 -12.56
C SER A 69 11.89 -2.81 -12.96
N LYS A 70 11.17 -2.41 -14.02
CA LYS A 70 10.00 -3.19 -14.50
C LYS A 70 10.38 -4.63 -14.85
N GLU A 71 11.58 -4.84 -15.38
CA GLU A 71 12.11 -6.16 -15.76
C GLU A 71 12.39 -7.05 -14.55
N ARG A 72 12.59 -6.46 -13.37
CA ARG A 72 12.83 -7.17 -12.10
C ARG A 72 11.54 -7.32 -11.26
N GLY A 73 10.37 -6.92 -11.80
CA GLY A 73 9.05 -7.11 -11.17
C GLY A 73 8.46 -5.89 -10.50
N TYR A 74 9.17 -4.78 -10.41
CA TYR A 74 8.83 -3.44 -9.95
C TYR A 74 8.60 -3.32 -8.44
N TRP A 75 7.74 -4.12 -7.84
CA TRP A 75 7.39 -4.11 -6.42
C TRP A 75 8.01 -5.26 -5.65
N THR A 76 7.99 -5.15 -4.33
CA THR A 76 8.44 -6.22 -3.44
C THR A 76 7.33 -7.26 -3.25
N SER A 77 7.64 -8.51 -3.50
CA SER A 77 6.78 -9.67 -3.27
C SER A 77 7.65 -10.86 -2.89
N LEU A 78 7.07 -12.00 -2.58
CA LEU A 78 7.87 -13.23 -2.38
C LEU A 78 8.71 -13.58 -3.61
N ASP A 79 8.18 -13.27 -4.82
CA ASP A 79 8.86 -13.57 -6.08
C ASP A 79 10.01 -12.60 -6.40
N THR A 80 10.18 -11.50 -5.65
CA THR A 80 11.16 -10.42 -5.92
C THR A 80 11.94 -9.97 -4.68
N VAL A 81 11.79 -10.67 -3.56
CA VAL A 81 12.45 -10.29 -2.30
C VAL A 81 13.98 -10.28 -2.41
N GLN A 82 14.57 -11.21 -3.16
CA GLN A 82 16.01 -11.28 -3.37
C GLN A 82 16.51 -10.10 -4.21
N GLU A 83 15.78 -9.72 -5.26
CA GLU A 83 16.05 -8.54 -6.07
C GLU A 83 15.93 -7.26 -5.23
N THR A 84 14.94 -7.20 -4.31
CA THR A 84 14.80 -6.06 -3.40
C THR A 84 15.97 -6.00 -2.41
N ALA A 85 16.43 -7.14 -1.90
CA ALA A 85 17.61 -7.20 -1.03
C ALA A 85 18.87 -6.73 -1.75
N GLN A 86 19.07 -7.15 -3.01
CA GLN A 86 20.17 -6.66 -3.85
C GLN A 86 20.08 -5.14 -4.06
N GLN A 87 18.90 -4.61 -4.41
CA GLN A 87 18.70 -3.19 -4.60
C GLN A 87 18.94 -2.39 -3.31
N TYR A 88 18.58 -2.93 -2.16
CA TYR A 88 18.91 -2.31 -0.88
C TYR A 88 20.43 -2.18 -0.71
N GLY A 89 21.21 -3.20 -1.06
CA GLY A 89 22.67 -3.12 -1.05
C GLY A 89 23.23 -2.05 -2.01
N GLU A 90 22.67 -1.94 -3.21
CA GLU A 90 23.04 -0.91 -4.21
C GLU A 90 22.67 0.50 -3.68
N PHE A 91 21.49 0.64 -3.08
CA PHE A 91 21.04 1.87 -2.42
C PHE A 91 22.00 2.31 -1.30
N LYS A 92 22.42 1.38 -0.43
CA LYS A 92 23.36 1.68 0.67
C LYS A 92 24.68 2.25 0.14
N GLN A 93 25.27 1.63 -0.88
CA GLN A 93 26.51 2.13 -1.50
C GLN A 93 26.32 3.52 -2.09
N TRP A 94 25.21 3.77 -2.78
CA TRP A 94 24.90 5.08 -3.33
C TRP A 94 24.67 6.13 -2.23
N GLN A 95 23.92 5.79 -1.19
CA GLN A 95 23.65 6.65 -0.05
C GLN A 95 24.94 7.06 0.67
N GLU A 96 25.86 6.12 0.90
CA GLU A 96 27.18 6.38 1.50
C GLU A 96 28.03 7.26 0.59
N LYS A 97 28.11 6.94 -0.71
CA LYS A 97 28.87 7.72 -1.70
C LYS A 97 28.47 9.20 -1.68
N TYR A 98 27.20 9.50 -1.63
CA TYR A 98 26.70 10.87 -1.66
C TYR A 98 26.44 11.48 -0.27
N LYS A 99 26.66 10.74 0.82
CA LYS A 99 26.44 11.12 2.23
C LYS A 99 25.02 11.64 2.46
N LEU A 100 24.02 10.85 2.08
CA LEU A 100 22.63 11.20 2.15
C LEU A 100 22.02 10.69 3.47
N ALA A 101 21.02 11.40 4.00
CA ALA A 101 20.27 10.98 5.17
C ALA A 101 18.85 10.57 4.77
N PHE A 102 18.41 9.40 5.24
CA PHE A 102 17.05 8.91 5.09
C PHE A 102 16.47 8.58 6.46
N ALA A 103 15.18 8.84 6.65
CA ALA A 103 14.46 8.61 7.89
C ALA A 103 13.97 7.15 8.01
N ALA A 104 13.67 6.52 6.89
CA ALA A 104 13.16 5.16 6.81
C ALA A 104 13.43 4.54 5.42
N ILE A 105 13.22 3.23 5.33
CA ILE A 105 13.14 2.49 4.07
C ILE A 105 11.69 2.07 3.86
N GLY A 106 11.15 2.34 2.69
CA GLY A 106 9.81 1.95 2.27
C GLY A 106 9.84 0.75 1.32
N LEU A 107 9.02 -0.25 1.58
CA LEU A 107 8.83 -1.43 0.75
C LEU A 107 7.39 -1.45 0.25
N ASP A 108 7.22 -1.48 -1.06
CA ASP A 108 5.91 -1.57 -1.71
C ASP A 108 5.56 -3.04 -1.92
N ILE A 109 4.56 -3.52 -1.19
CA ILE A 109 4.20 -4.93 -1.16
C ILE A 109 3.03 -5.16 -2.10
N GLU A 110 3.38 -5.40 -3.37
CA GLU A 110 2.42 -5.63 -4.45
C GLU A 110 2.80 -6.86 -5.29
N PRO A 111 1.85 -7.47 -6.00
CA PRO A 111 2.17 -8.53 -6.95
C PRO A 111 3.11 -8.00 -8.03
N ARG A 112 3.92 -8.87 -8.61
CA ARG A 112 4.75 -8.50 -9.76
C ARG A 112 3.92 -7.81 -10.83
N ILE A 113 4.51 -6.79 -11.47
CA ILE A 113 3.83 -5.96 -12.48
C ILE A 113 3.26 -6.79 -13.64
N GLU A 114 3.90 -7.91 -13.98
CA GLU A 114 3.44 -8.84 -15.02
C GLU A 114 2.14 -9.53 -14.62
N ILE A 115 1.98 -9.92 -13.34
CA ILE A 115 0.75 -10.53 -12.81
C ILE A 115 -0.39 -9.51 -12.89
N MET A 116 -0.15 -8.26 -12.51
CA MET A 116 -1.15 -7.19 -12.60
C MET A 116 -1.56 -6.91 -14.05
N SER A 117 -0.59 -6.86 -14.97
CA SER A 117 -0.85 -6.71 -16.40
C SER A 117 -1.65 -7.88 -16.96
N ALA A 118 -1.32 -9.11 -16.58
CA ALA A 118 -2.01 -10.32 -17.05
C ALA A 118 -3.45 -10.39 -16.53
N LEU A 119 -3.67 -10.08 -15.25
CA LEU A 119 -5.00 -9.99 -14.64
C LEU A 119 -5.88 -8.95 -15.35
N SER A 120 -5.31 -7.81 -15.72
CA SER A 120 -6.05 -6.78 -16.44
C SER A 120 -6.46 -7.22 -17.86
N LYS A 121 -5.57 -7.91 -18.58
CA LYS A 121 -5.82 -8.35 -19.96
C LYS A 121 -6.75 -9.55 -20.06
N ASN A 122 -6.62 -10.52 -19.16
CA ASN A 122 -7.34 -11.80 -19.21
C ASN A 122 -7.74 -12.27 -17.80
N PRO A 123 -8.67 -11.59 -17.11
CA PRO A 123 -8.96 -11.84 -15.69
C PRO A 123 -9.38 -13.29 -15.41
N GLY A 124 -10.19 -13.92 -16.27
CA GLY A 124 -10.65 -15.29 -16.05
C GLY A 124 -9.54 -16.34 -16.14
N ARG A 125 -8.66 -16.22 -17.13
CA ARG A 125 -7.51 -17.14 -17.30
C ARG A 125 -6.51 -16.99 -16.15
N GLU A 126 -6.22 -15.75 -15.77
CA GLU A 126 -5.24 -15.47 -14.73
C GLU A 126 -5.77 -15.84 -13.34
N THR A 127 -7.04 -15.64 -13.05
CA THR A 127 -7.65 -16.16 -11.82
C THR A 127 -7.50 -17.68 -11.72
N LEU A 128 -7.71 -18.43 -12.82
CA LEU A 128 -7.50 -19.87 -12.84
C LEU A 128 -6.02 -20.24 -12.63
N SER A 129 -5.10 -19.46 -13.19
CA SER A 129 -3.65 -19.63 -12.98
C SER A 129 -3.28 -19.42 -11.50
N LEU A 130 -3.81 -18.39 -10.86
CA LEU A 130 -3.60 -18.10 -9.44
C LEU A 130 -4.18 -19.19 -8.53
N LEU A 131 -5.35 -19.74 -8.88
CA LEU A 131 -5.93 -20.90 -8.16
C LEU A 131 -5.04 -22.15 -8.30
N LYS A 132 -4.49 -22.41 -9.48
CA LYS A 132 -3.50 -23.49 -9.66
C LYS A 132 -2.25 -23.24 -8.83
N ARG A 133 -1.74 -22.01 -8.80
CA ARG A 133 -0.60 -21.62 -7.97
C ARG A 133 -0.89 -21.89 -6.48
N PHE A 134 -2.07 -21.56 -6.00
CA PHE A 134 -2.48 -21.84 -4.62
C PHE A 134 -2.43 -23.34 -4.27
N ILE A 135 -2.85 -24.20 -5.21
CA ILE A 135 -2.90 -25.67 -5.00
C ILE A 135 -1.51 -26.31 -5.09
N VAL A 136 -0.68 -25.83 -6.01
CA VAL A 136 0.61 -26.47 -6.38
C VAL A 136 1.79 -25.86 -5.65
N SER A 137 1.66 -24.63 -5.13
CA SER A 137 2.79 -23.95 -4.51
C SER A 137 3.29 -24.72 -3.29
N SER A 138 4.58 -25.02 -3.30
CA SER A 138 5.35 -25.45 -2.14
C SER A 138 5.16 -24.44 -1.00
N ASP A 139 5.46 -24.84 0.22
CA ASP A 139 5.25 -24.00 1.39
C ASP A 139 5.95 -22.63 1.21
N PRO A 140 5.21 -21.51 1.15
CA PRO A 140 5.80 -20.19 0.93
C PRO A 140 6.52 -19.65 2.17
N LEU A 141 6.54 -20.38 3.29
CA LEU A 141 7.12 -19.93 4.55
C LEU A 141 8.62 -19.64 4.44
N ASP A 142 9.36 -20.37 3.61
CA ASP A 142 10.79 -20.10 3.42
C ASP A 142 11.02 -18.71 2.80
N PHE A 143 10.25 -18.34 1.79
CA PHE A 143 10.35 -17.02 1.15
C PHE A 143 9.79 -15.89 2.03
N GLU A 144 8.78 -16.18 2.88
CA GLU A 144 8.30 -15.23 3.87
C GLU A 144 9.40 -14.94 4.92
N ASN A 145 10.17 -15.96 5.31
CA ASN A 145 11.35 -15.81 6.16
C ASN A 145 12.43 -14.92 5.52
N GLU A 146 12.66 -15.03 4.21
CA GLU A 146 13.59 -14.14 3.49
C GLU A 146 13.12 -12.68 3.52
N ALA A 147 11.82 -12.45 3.36
CA ALA A 147 11.26 -11.10 3.44
C ALA A 147 11.36 -10.51 4.86
N HIS A 148 11.17 -11.32 5.89
CA HIS A 148 11.42 -10.91 7.29
C HIS A 148 12.90 -10.65 7.53
N ALA A 149 13.81 -11.50 7.02
CA ALA A 149 15.24 -11.31 7.14
C ALA A 149 15.72 -10.00 6.48
N LEU A 150 15.11 -9.61 5.35
CA LEU A 150 15.38 -8.32 4.72
C LEU A 150 14.99 -7.15 5.65
N ILE A 151 13.81 -7.21 6.28
CA ILE A 151 13.38 -6.17 7.24
C ILE A 151 14.34 -6.10 8.42
N ASP A 152 14.73 -7.24 8.99
CA ASP A 152 15.64 -7.27 10.12
C ASP A 152 17.02 -6.77 9.74
N HIS A 153 17.49 -7.04 8.54
CA HIS A 153 18.74 -6.48 8.02
C HIS A 153 18.65 -4.96 7.88
N ILE A 154 17.60 -4.41 7.29
CA ILE A 154 17.37 -2.98 7.18
C ILE A 154 17.35 -2.31 8.57
N ARG A 155 16.68 -2.94 9.55
CA ARG A 155 16.64 -2.47 10.93
C ARG A 155 18.01 -2.51 11.61
N SER A 156 18.81 -3.54 11.33
CA SER A 156 20.17 -3.64 11.87
C SER A 156 21.09 -2.53 11.38
N ASP A 157 20.79 -1.96 10.20
CA ASP A 157 21.46 -0.77 9.66
C ASP A 157 20.94 0.55 10.27
N GLY A 158 19.97 0.49 11.20
CA GLY A 158 19.43 1.63 11.94
C GLY A 158 18.25 2.34 11.26
N TYR A 159 17.65 1.75 10.23
CA TYR A 159 16.46 2.33 9.58
C TYR A 159 15.17 1.74 10.11
N ALA A 160 14.17 2.60 10.29
CA ALA A 160 12.78 2.15 10.39
C ALA A 160 12.31 1.63 9.01
N VAL A 161 11.43 0.62 9.02
CA VAL A 161 10.86 0.04 7.80
C VAL A 161 9.39 0.39 7.70
N GLU A 162 9.00 0.98 6.57
CA GLU A 162 7.61 1.22 6.20
C GLU A 162 7.19 0.21 5.12
N THR A 163 5.99 -0.33 5.21
CA THR A 163 5.41 -1.17 4.15
C THR A 163 4.16 -0.52 3.58
N TYR A 164 4.03 -0.52 2.27
CA TYR A 164 2.87 -0.02 1.54
C TYR A 164 2.11 -1.22 1.01
N GLN A 165 0.86 -1.40 1.44
CA GLN A 165 0.15 -2.66 1.23
C GLN A 165 -1.29 -2.46 0.77
N PHE A 166 -1.80 -3.42 0.01
CA PHE A 166 -3.22 -3.50 -0.26
C PHE A 166 -4.03 -3.75 1.01
N PRO A 167 -5.21 -3.13 1.16
CA PRO A 167 -6.03 -3.30 2.37
C PRO A 167 -6.45 -4.74 2.64
N LEU A 168 -6.54 -5.59 1.61
CA LEU A 168 -6.90 -7.01 1.75
C LEU A 168 -5.96 -7.82 2.65
N ILE A 169 -4.73 -7.35 2.89
CA ILE A 169 -3.80 -8.00 3.81
C ILE A 169 -4.34 -8.03 5.26
N VAL A 170 -5.13 -7.03 5.64
CA VAL A 170 -5.82 -7.00 6.94
C VAL A 170 -6.81 -8.14 7.03
N ASP A 171 -7.58 -8.37 5.96
CA ASP A 171 -8.58 -9.43 5.90
C ASP A 171 -7.92 -10.82 5.92
N GLU A 172 -6.79 -10.98 5.24
CA GLU A 172 -6.01 -12.22 5.27
C GLU A 172 -5.51 -12.56 6.68
N ARG A 173 -4.94 -11.57 7.38
CA ARG A 173 -4.50 -11.75 8.77
C ARG A 173 -5.66 -12.10 9.70
N MET A 174 -6.80 -11.41 9.56
CA MET A 174 -8.00 -11.69 10.36
C MET A 174 -8.56 -13.08 10.09
N ALA A 175 -8.47 -13.55 8.86
CA ALA A 175 -8.88 -14.89 8.45
C ALA A 175 -7.85 -15.98 8.83
N ARG A 176 -6.67 -15.62 9.31
CA ARG A 176 -5.52 -16.55 9.50
C ARG A 176 -5.30 -17.38 8.23
N SER A 177 -5.28 -16.69 7.10
CA SER A 177 -5.22 -17.27 5.76
C SER A 177 -3.84 -17.02 5.14
N HIS A 178 -3.50 -17.79 4.12
CA HIS A 178 -2.32 -17.61 3.29
C HIS A 178 -2.71 -17.54 1.79
N VAL A 179 -3.93 -17.14 1.49
CA VAL A 179 -4.43 -17.11 0.11
C VAL A 179 -3.70 -16.05 -0.72
N LEU A 180 -3.56 -14.82 -0.21
CA LEU A 180 -2.85 -13.74 -0.91
C LEU A 180 -1.35 -14.05 -1.02
N LEU A 181 -0.76 -14.60 0.05
CA LEU A 181 0.61 -15.05 0.06
C LEU A 181 0.86 -16.09 -1.04
N LYS A 182 0.05 -17.14 -1.11
CA LYS A 182 0.21 -18.25 -2.05
C LYS A 182 -0.16 -17.89 -3.49
N THR A 183 -1.12 -17.00 -3.69
CA THR A 183 -1.60 -16.65 -5.03
C THR A 183 -0.83 -15.47 -5.63
N LEU A 184 -0.67 -14.40 -4.87
CA LEU A 184 -0.12 -13.12 -5.32
C LEU A 184 1.29 -12.85 -4.82
N GLY A 185 1.83 -13.71 -3.94
CA GLY A 185 3.16 -13.51 -3.36
C GLY A 185 3.22 -12.33 -2.37
N LEU A 186 2.10 -12.01 -1.71
CA LEU A 186 2.01 -10.88 -0.77
C LEU A 186 2.30 -11.33 0.66
N PRO A 187 3.51 -11.10 1.21
CA PRO A 187 3.82 -11.45 2.59
C PRO A 187 3.16 -10.48 3.58
N SER A 188 2.77 -11.01 4.73
CA SER A 188 2.32 -10.18 5.86
C SER A 188 3.53 -9.82 6.73
N LEU A 189 4.11 -8.65 6.51
CA LEU A 189 5.37 -8.23 7.11
C LEU A 189 5.16 -7.43 8.39
N ASN A 190 6.01 -7.69 9.40
CA ASN A 190 6.05 -6.90 10.63
C ASN A 190 6.96 -5.67 10.41
N SER A 191 6.41 -4.59 9.87
CA SER A 191 7.10 -3.31 9.66
C SER A 191 6.90 -2.36 10.85
N ASP A 192 7.73 -1.30 10.91
CA ASP A 192 7.57 -0.26 11.94
C ASP A 192 6.39 0.65 11.65
N ARG A 193 5.98 0.73 10.37
CA ARG A 193 4.74 1.38 9.92
C ARG A 193 4.15 0.69 8.71
N GLU A 194 2.95 0.17 8.86
CA GLU A 194 2.14 -0.31 7.76
C GLU A 194 1.22 0.79 7.23
N VAL A 195 1.29 1.05 5.93
CA VAL A 195 0.44 2.01 5.23
C VAL A 195 -0.52 1.24 4.32
N LEU A 196 -1.81 1.31 4.60
CA LEU A 196 -2.82 0.72 3.71
C LEU A 196 -3.13 1.67 2.55
N MET A 197 -2.94 1.21 1.33
CA MET A 197 -3.23 1.97 0.11
C MET A 197 -4.74 1.98 -0.17
N LEU A 198 -5.43 2.98 0.37
CA LEU A 198 -6.88 3.15 0.26
C LEU A 198 -7.22 4.20 -0.80
N TYR A 199 -6.68 4.02 -2.01
CA TYR A 199 -6.86 4.98 -3.10
C TYR A 199 -8.28 4.92 -3.66
N SER A 200 -9.08 5.92 -3.34
CA SER A 200 -10.48 6.01 -3.75
C SER A 200 -10.66 6.13 -5.27
N SER A 201 -9.60 6.49 -6.00
CA SER A 201 -9.59 6.50 -7.47
C SER A 201 -9.77 5.11 -8.09
N PHE A 202 -9.41 4.03 -7.37
CA PHE A 202 -9.63 2.65 -7.83
C PHE A 202 -11.09 2.20 -7.68
N PHE A 203 -11.81 2.79 -6.75
CA PHE A 203 -13.16 2.37 -6.36
C PHE A 203 -14.13 3.55 -6.49
N PRO A 204 -14.60 3.88 -7.71
CA PRO A 204 -15.43 5.07 -7.92
C PRO A 204 -16.79 5.02 -7.20
N VAL A 205 -17.25 3.80 -6.85
CA VAL A 205 -18.50 3.61 -6.12
C VAL A 205 -18.19 3.26 -4.66
N GLN A 206 -18.72 4.02 -3.72
CA GLN A 206 -18.54 3.82 -2.27
C GLN A 206 -17.06 3.90 -1.79
N ALA A 207 -16.23 4.67 -2.48
CA ALA A 207 -14.82 4.85 -2.20
C ALA A 207 -14.53 5.32 -0.76
N ASP A 208 -15.31 6.29 -0.27
CA ASP A 208 -15.25 6.79 1.11
C ASP A 208 -15.64 5.73 2.14
N SER A 209 -16.59 4.87 1.80
CA SER A 209 -17.04 3.77 2.65
C SER A 209 -15.99 2.67 2.76
N LEU A 210 -15.31 2.36 1.66
CA LEU A 210 -14.19 1.44 1.64
C LEU A 210 -13.04 1.99 2.50
N LEU A 211 -12.64 3.25 2.26
CA LEU A 211 -11.63 3.92 3.06
C LEU A 211 -11.98 3.87 4.55
N TRP A 212 -13.20 4.25 4.93
CA TRP A 212 -13.64 4.27 6.32
C TRP A 212 -13.67 2.89 6.96
N SER A 213 -14.04 1.85 6.19
CA SER A 213 -14.08 0.47 6.66
C SER A 213 -12.72 -0.07 7.07
N TYR A 214 -11.65 0.30 6.35
CA TYR A 214 -10.29 -0.17 6.64
C TYR A 214 -9.48 0.79 7.51
N ALA A 215 -9.72 2.10 7.41
CA ALA A 215 -8.90 3.11 8.09
C ALA A 215 -8.87 2.94 9.62
N LYS A 216 -9.93 2.40 10.21
CA LYS A 216 -10.02 2.12 11.65
C LYS A 216 -9.06 1.01 12.13
N GLU A 217 -8.60 0.16 11.21
CA GLU A 217 -7.70 -0.96 11.48
C GLU A 217 -6.26 -0.66 11.00
N ALA A 218 -6.05 0.48 10.34
CA ALA A 218 -4.78 0.88 9.77
C ALA A 218 -3.89 1.63 10.77
N GLN A 219 -2.58 1.46 10.67
CA GLN A 219 -1.59 2.32 11.35
C GLN A 219 -1.44 3.66 10.62
N ALA A 220 -1.43 3.60 9.30
CA ALA A 220 -1.39 4.73 8.39
C ALA A 220 -2.19 4.44 7.12
N VAL A 221 -2.64 5.49 6.44
CA VAL A 221 -3.49 5.38 5.26
C VAL A 221 -2.88 6.16 4.10
N GLY A 222 -2.76 5.51 2.94
CA GLY A 222 -2.48 6.15 1.66
C GLY A 222 -3.78 6.54 0.97
N VAL A 223 -3.90 7.81 0.57
CA VAL A 223 -5.02 8.35 -0.21
C VAL A 223 -4.54 8.82 -1.58
N GLY A 224 -5.37 8.73 -2.59
CA GLY A 224 -5.01 9.10 -3.96
C GLY A 224 -5.98 8.48 -5.00
N SER A 225 -5.60 8.46 -6.26
CA SER A 225 -4.38 9.03 -6.87
C SER A 225 -4.63 10.47 -7.29
N THR A 226 -3.62 11.32 -7.17
CA THR A 226 -3.66 12.68 -7.72
C THR A 226 -2.94 12.78 -9.07
N GLY A 227 -2.45 11.66 -9.61
CA GLY A 227 -1.65 11.53 -10.82
C GLY A 227 -0.26 10.98 -10.52
N GLY A 228 0.52 10.72 -11.53
CA GLY A 228 1.82 10.06 -11.42
C GLY A 228 1.69 8.53 -11.28
N GLY A 229 2.79 7.88 -11.00
CA GLY A 229 2.88 6.43 -10.85
C GLY A 229 3.27 5.70 -12.12
N VAL A 230 3.56 4.41 -11.95
CA VAL A 230 3.97 3.53 -13.04
C VAL A 230 2.79 3.19 -13.97
N GLU A 231 3.04 3.24 -15.26
CA GLU A 231 2.09 2.72 -16.25
C GLU A 231 2.21 1.20 -16.35
N ILE A 232 1.06 0.51 -16.15
CA ILE A 232 0.96 -0.94 -16.26
C ILE A 232 0.29 -1.29 -17.59
N ALA A 233 0.98 -2.09 -18.40
CA ALA A 233 0.49 -2.46 -19.71
C ALA A 233 -0.86 -3.20 -19.63
N GLY A 234 -1.88 -2.67 -20.31
CA GLY A 234 -3.23 -3.22 -20.32
C GLY A 234 -4.16 -2.69 -19.22
N MET A 235 -3.65 -1.91 -18.26
CA MET A 235 -4.49 -1.17 -17.32
C MET A 235 -4.77 0.23 -17.82
N PRO A 236 -5.99 0.74 -17.66
CA PRO A 236 -6.26 2.14 -17.93
C PRO A 236 -5.46 3.02 -16.94
N PRO A 237 -5.07 4.23 -17.35
CA PRO A 237 -4.40 5.16 -16.44
C PRO A 237 -5.28 5.44 -15.22
N LEU A 238 -4.65 5.62 -14.06
CA LEU A 238 -5.37 5.90 -12.83
C LEU A 238 -6.17 7.20 -12.97
N LYS A 239 -7.45 7.13 -12.59
CA LYS A 239 -8.29 8.32 -12.58
C LYS A 239 -7.79 9.28 -11.50
N THR A 240 -7.40 10.48 -11.91
CA THR A 240 -6.98 11.54 -10.99
C THR A 240 -8.16 12.02 -10.16
N LEU A 241 -8.02 12.04 -8.83
CA LEU A 241 -9.01 12.59 -7.92
C LEU A 241 -9.16 14.10 -8.12
N ARG A 242 -10.42 14.56 -8.13
CA ARG A 242 -10.71 15.99 -7.99
C ARG A 242 -10.35 16.45 -6.57
N TRP A 243 -10.10 17.73 -6.41
CA TRP A 243 -9.81 18.30 -5.10
C TRP A 243 -10.87 17.98 -4.04
N ILE A 244 -12.14 18.01 -4.41
CA ILE A 244 -13.24 17.75 -3.46
C ILE A 244 -13.17 16.32 -2.91
N ASP A 245 -12.82 15.35 -3.76
CA ASP A 245 -12.72 13.96 -3.39
C ASP A 245 -11.46 13.71 -2.53
N LEU A 246 -10.30 14.26 -2.94
CA LEU A 246 -9.07 14.20 -2.14
C LEU A 246 -9.26 14.85 -0.76
N LYS A 247 -9.88 16.04 -0.70
CA LYS A 247 -10.18 16.73 0.56
C LYS A 247 -11.04 15.86 1.48
N ARG A 248 -12.10 15.23 0.96
CA ARG A 248 -12.95 14.32 1.71
C ARG A 248 -12.13 13.17 2.29
N ASP A 249 -11.31 12.51 1.46
CA ASP A 249 -10.53 11.34 1.85
C ASP A 249 -9.49 11.68 2.91
N LEU A 250 -8.80 12.83 2.76
CA LEU A 250 -7.87 13.35 3.76
C LEU A 250 -8.54 13.61 5.12
N LEU A 251 -9.70 14.24 5.11
CA LEU A 251 -10.44 14.56 6.32
C LEU A 251 -11.01 13.30 6.99
N LEU A 252 -11.47 12.31 6.21
CA LEU A 252 -11.90 11.00 6.73
C LEU A 252 -10.72 10.24 7.32
N ALA A 253 -9.61 10.13 6.59
CA ALA A 253 -8.40 9.45 7.06
C ALA A 253 -7.87 10.07 8.35
N SER A 254 -7.85 11.42 8.45
CA SER A 254 -7.38 12.14 9.64
C SER A 254 -8.21 11.87 10.91
N LYS A 255 -9.44 11.35 10.77
CA LYS A 255 -10.26 10.93 11.91
C LYS A 255 -9.88 9.55 12.44
N ALA A 256 -9.26 8.72 11.61
CA ALA A 256 -8.93 7.34 11.96
C ALA A 256 -7.44 7.16 12.31
N VAL A 257 -6.54 7.85 11.61
CA VAL A 257 -5.09 7.64 11.73
C VAL A 257 -4.31 8.94 11.95
N LYS A 258 -3.11 8.80 12.53
CA LYS A 258 -2.19 9.93 12.77
C LYS A 258 -1.27 10.22 11.57
N HIS A 259 -1.11 9.28 10.66
CA HIS A 259 -0.22 9.38 9.50
C HIS A 259 -1.01 9.15 8.21
N VAL A 260 -0.97 10.13 7.31
CA VAL A 260 -1.65 10.07 6.02
C VAL A 260 -0.64 10.28 4.91
N TYR A 261 -0.63 9.36 3.96
CA TYR A 261 0.21 9.38 2.78
C TYR A 261 -0.63 9.83 1.58
N ILE A 262 -0.05 10.62 0.69
CA ILE A 262 -0.74 11.15 -0.49
C ILE A 262 0.00 10.68 -1.74
N PHE A 263 -0.66 9.93 -2.58
CA PHE A 263 -0.16 9.53 -3.89
C PHE A 263 -0.77 10.44 -4.98
N SER A 264 -0.02 11.39 -5.55
CA SER A 264 1.40 11.60 -5.45
C SER A 264 1.75 13.11 -5.30
N LEU A 265 3.01 13.43 -4.99
CA LEU A 265 3.52 14.80 -4.94
C LEU A 265 3.44 15.47 -6.32
N GLU A 266 3.96 14.79 -7.35
CA GLU A 266 3.93 15.27 -8.73
C GLU A 266 2.51 15.54 -9.22
N GLY A 267 1.56 14.66 -8.89
CA GLY A 267 0.16 14.87 -9.20
C GLY A 267 -0.44 16.06 -8.44
N CYS A 268 -0.08 16.24 -7.16
CA CYS A 268 -0.50 17.41 -6.39
C CYS A 268 0.04 18.72 -6.95
N VAL A 269 1.28 18.73 -7.44
CA VAL A 269 1.90 19.91 -8.09
C VAL A 269 1.21 20.20 -9.41
N GLN A 270 1.04 19.19 -10.27
CA GLN A 270 0.41 19.33 -11.58
C GLN A 270 -1.03 19.87 -11.48
N ASN A 271 -1.79 19.38 -10.49
CA ASN A 271 -3.18 19.79 -10.27
C ASN A 271 -3.33 21.03 -9.38
N ARG A 272 -2.23 21.68 -8.99
CA ARG A 272 -2.21 22.86 -8.09
C ARG A 272 -2.87 22.59 -6.73
N TYR A 273 -2.69 21.37 -6.19
CA TYR A 273 -3.25 21.01 -4.89
C TYR A 273 -2.35 21.40 -3.72
N MET A 274 -1.06 21.70 -3.95
CA MET A 274 -0.13 22.05 -2.88
C MET A 274 -0.59 23.27 -2.07
N ASP A 275 -1.02 24.34 -2.74
CA ASP A 275 -1.53 25.56 -2.08
C ASP A 275 -2.84 25.27 -1.31
N ARG A 276 -3.70 24.45 -1.91
CA ARG A 276 -4.97 24.04 -1.26
C ARG A 276 -4.73 23.20 -0.01
N LEU A 277 -3.72 22.30 -0.04
CA LEU A 277 -3.29 21.51 1.12
C LEU A 277 -2.70 22.39 2.23
N CYS A 278 -1.86 23.38 1.85
CA CYS A 278 -1.27 24.34 2.77
C CYS A 278 -2.32 25.21 3.51
N ASN A 279 -3.50 25.38 2.91
CA ASN A 279 -4.59 26.18 3.45
C ASN A 279 -5.81 25.32 3.87
N LEU A 280 -5.66 24.00 3.93
CA LEU A 280 -6.73 23.09 4.31
C LEU A 280 -7.09 23.27 5.79
N ASN A 281 -8.37 23.58 6.05
CA ASN A 281 -8.89 23.57 7.41
C ASN A 281 -9.19 22.12 7.84
N TRP A 282 -8.32 21.54 8.64
CA TRP A 282 -8.42 20.19 9.18
C TRP A 282 -9.54 20.01 10.21
N GLN A 283 -10.15 21.11 10.67
CA GLN A 283 -11.32 21.10 11.55
C GLN A 283 -12.64 21.01 10.77
N THR A 284 -12.59 21.03 9.43
CA THR A 284 -13.78 20.88 8.60
C THR A 284 -14.48 19.56 8.95
N GLU A 285 -15.76 19.65 9.29
CA GLU A 285 -16.56 18.49 9.61
C GLU A 285 -16.86 17.68 8.35
N VAL A 286 -16.54 16.39 8.38
CA VAL A 286 -16.95 15.40 7.38
C VAL A 286 -17.60 14.24 8.13
N LEU A 287 -18.82 13.92 7.78
CA LEU A 287 -19.54 12.81 8.40
C LEU A 287 -19.00 11.49 7.84
N PRO A 288 -18.55 10.57 8.71
CA PRO A 288 -18.17 9.24 8.27
C PRO A 288 -19.37 8.50 7.65
N PRO A 289 -19.15 7.74 6.56
CA PRO A 289 -20.21 6.98 5.89
C PRO A 289 -20.51 5.68 6.65
N GLU A 290 -20.98 5.74 7.89
CA GLU A 290 -21.13 4.60 8.80
C GLU A 290 -22.02 3.49 8.23
N LYS A 291 -23.20 3.83 7.68
CA LYS A 291 -24.15 2.83 7.13
C LYS A 291 -23.60 2.10 5.88
N PRO A 292 -23.12 2.81 4.85
CA PRO A 292 -22.50 2.14 3.70
C PRO A 292 -21.23 1.37 4.09
N ALA A 293 -20.41 1.89 5.02
CA ALA A 293 -19.22 1.21 5.51
C ALA A 293 -19.56 -0.09 6.27
N ALA A 294 -20.70 -0.16 6.95
CA ALA A 294 -21.19 -1.40 7.55
C ALA A 294 -21.50 -2.48 6.49
N GLY A 295 -22.02 -2.07 5.33
CA GLY A 295 -22.19 -2.99 4.18
C GLY A 295 -20.87 -3.53 3.67
N ILE A 296 -19.85 -2.67 3.49
CA ILE A 296 -18.49 -3.10 3.13
C ILE A 296 -17.92 -4.04 4.18
N TRP A 297 -18.12 -3.75 5.47
CA TRP A 297 -17.66 -4.61 6.56
C TRP A 297 -18.26 -6.03 6.48
N ILE A 298 -19.57 -6.17 6.16
CA ILE A 298 -20.20 -7.46 5.95
C ILE A 298 -19.55 -8.23 4.80
N ILE A 299 -19.30 -7.54 3.66
CA ILE A 299 -18.62 -8.14 2.50
C ILE A 299 -17.23 -8.63 2.89
N ARG A 300 -16.47 -7.81 3.64
CA ARG A 300 -15.15 -8.20 4.16
C ARG A 300 -15.23 -9.45 5.04
N ARG A 301 -16.24 -9.56 5.95
CA ARG A 301 -16.42 -10.74 6.79
C ARG A 301 -16.73 -12.00 5.99
N LEU A 302 -17.55 -11.90 4.95
CA LEU A 302 -17.78 -13.02 4.04
C LEU A 302 -16.50 -13.42 3.30
N PHE A 303 -15.74 -12.46 2.82
CA PHE A 303 -14.46 -12.70 2.17
C PHE A 303 -13.42 -13.34 3.10
N GLN A 304 -13.32 -12.87 4.35
CA GLN A 304 -12.50 -13.50 5.39
C GLN A 304 -12.91 -14.95 5.64
N GLY A 305 -14.22 -15.22 5.73
CA GLY A 305 -14.75 -16.59 5.88
C GLY A 305 -14.35 -17.50 4.71
N LEU A 306 -14.41 -16.99 3.48
CA LEU A 306 -13.97 -17.72 2.29
C LEU A 306 -12.45 -17.99 2.33
N MET A 307 -11.63 -16.98 2.62
CA MET A 307 -10.18 -17.14 2.71
C MET A 307 -9.81 -18.15 3.81
N TRP A 308 -10.48 -18.08 4.96
CA TRP A 308 -10.30 -19.06 6.02
C TRP A 308 -10.62 -20.47 5.55
N ALA A 309 -11.76 -20.68 4.89
CA ALA A 309 -12.18 -21.99 4.40
C ALA A 309 -11.21 -22.57 3.35
N PHE A 310 -10.66 -21.73 2.47
CA PHE A 310 -9.63 -22.14 1.52
C PHE A 310 -8.32 -22.56 2.21
N SER A 311 -7.93 -21.86 3.27
CA SER A 311 -6.70 -22.17 4.01
C SER A 311 -6.87 -23.33 5.00
N HIS A 312 -8.10 -23.64 5.42
CA HIS A 312 -8.43 -24.68 6.41
C HIS A 312 -9.53 -25.62 5.87
N PRO A 313 -9.31 -26.31 4.74
CA PRO A 313 -10.39 -27.04 4.05
C PRO A 313 -10.97 -28.18 4.89
N PHE A 314 -10.16 -28.88 5.70
CA PHE A 314 -10.65 -29.94 6.57
C PHE A 314 -11.57 -29.42 7.68
N ASP A 315 -11.19 -28.29 8.31
CA ASP A 315 -12.00 -27.67 9.36
C ASP A 315 -13.29 -27.09 8.78
N ALA A 316 -13.25 -26.52 7.57
CA ALA A 316 -14.42 -26.03 6.88
C ALA A 316 -15.42 -27.15 6.55
N ILE A 317 -14.93 -28.30 6.04
CA ILE A 317 -15.77 -29.47 5.76
C ILE A 317 -16.37 -30.02 7.07
N LEU A 318 -15.56 -30.16 8.12
CA LEU A 318 -16.03 -30.63 9.42
C LEU A 318 -17.10 -29.69 9.99
N GLY A 319 -16.90 -28.39 9.90
CA GLY A 319 -17.88 -27.37 10.30
C GLY A 319 -19.22 -27.52 9.57
N ILE A 320 -19.19 -27.70 8.24
CA ILE A 320 -20.38 -27.90 7.43
C ILE A 320 -21.12 -29.18 7.86
N LEU A 321 -20.41 -30.28 8.09
CA LEU A 321 -20.97 -31.55 8.55
C LEU A 321 -21.62 -31.41 9.93
N LEU A 322 -20.98 -30.72 10.86
CA LEU A 322 -21.52 -30.46 12.20
C LEU A 322 -22.81 -29.63 12.14
N VAL A 323 -22.77 -28.51 11.36
CA VAL A 323 -23.98 -27.66 11.18
C VAL A 323 -25.14 -28.46 10.59
N ASN A 324 -24.85 -29.28 9.57
CA ASN A 324 -25.89 -30.13 8.95
C ASN A 324 -26.44 -31.16 9.94
N THR A 325 -25.59 -31.77 10.78
CA THR A 325 -25.98 -32.72 11.80
C THR A 325 -26.88 -32.07 12.86
N VAL A 326 -26.47 -30.92 13.39
CA VAL A 326 -27.23 -30.13 14.37
C VAL A 326 -28.58 -29.69 13.77
N TRP A 327 -28.56 -29.20 12.51
CA TRP A 327 -29.77 -28.80 11.83
C TRP A 327 -30.77 -29.96 11.66
N ASN A 328 -30.29 -31.12 11.25
CA ASN A 328 -31.11 -32.31 11.10
C ASN A 328 -31.66 -32.81 12.45
N PHE A 329 -30.85 -32.70 13.51
CA PHE A 329 -31.31 -33.03 14.87
C PHE A 329 -32.40 -32.07 15.35
N LEU A 330 -32.22 -30.77 15.21
CA LEU A 330 -33.22 -29.74 15.56
C LEU A 330 -34.53 -29.93 14.78
N ARG A 331 -34.44 -30.19 13.48
CA ARG A 331 -35.62 -30.50 12.65
C ARG A 331 -36.39 -31.73 13.10
N ARG A 332 -35.73 -32.75 13.66
CA ARG A 332 -36.40 -33.93 14.20
C ARG A 332 -37.14 -33.60 15.46
N ILE A 333 -36.55 -32.78 16.35
CA ILE A 333 -37.21 -32.38 17.61
C ILE A 333 -38.45 -31.50 17.35
N THR A 334 -38.39 -30.59 16.37
CA THR A 334 -39.50 -29.69 16.06
C THR A 334 -40.64 -30.36 15.27
N ARG A 335 -40.45 -31.60 14.81
CA ARG A 335 -41.50 -32.41 14.11
C ARG A 335 -42.08 -33.51 14.97
N ALA A 336 -41.54 -33.76 16.15
CA ALA A 336 -42.09 -34.64 17.18
C ALA A 336 -42.93 -33.82 18.15
#